data_df1b6cdc222bef4c4b2e32b59bd5dadd
#
_entry.id   df1b6cdc222bef4c4b2e32b59bd5dadd
#
_cell.length_a   1.000
_cell.length_b   1.000
_cell.length_c   1.000
_cell.angle_alpha   90.00
_cell.angle_beta   90.00
_cell.angle_gamma   90.00
#
_symmetry.space_group_name_H-M   'P 1'
#
loop_
_entity.id
_entity.type
_entity.pdbx_description
1 polymer ?
#
loop_
_entity_poly.entity_id
_entity_poly.type
_entity_poly.pdbx_seq_one_letter_code
_entity_poly.pdbx_strand_id
1 'polypeptide(L)'
;MGQVASFRIDRDMTPRGWTRALNAHLPKSIVVRSVALMPDTFHARHSAKGKLYEYRILNRPERPAVERDYCWHIHQPLDDAAMNQAGLALIGSHDFSSFQ
;
A
#
# COMPACT_ATOMS: atom_id res chain seq x y z
N MET A 1 1.76 -4.54 -3.06
CA MET A 1 1.78 -3.68 -1.87
C MET A 1 3.13 -3.76 -1.19
N GLY A 2 3.73 -2.63 -0.80
CA GLY A 2 5.02 -2.56 -0.14
C GLY A 2 5.01 -1.39 0.83
N GLN A 3 4.52 -1.61 2.04
CA GLN A 3 4.59 -0.61 3.10
C GLN A 3 5.96 -0.67 3.77
N VAL A 4 6.45 0.50 4.18
CA VAL A 4 7.72 0.63 4.90
C VAL A 4 7.44 1.28 6.25
N ALA A 5 8.00 0.70 7.29
CA ALA A 5 8.00 1.27 8.64
C ALA A 5 9.44 1.46 9.12
N SER A 6 9.69 2.52 9.88
CA SER A 6 10.97 2.74 10.56
C SER A 6 10.75 2.72 12.07
N PHE A 7 11.66 2.10 12.79
CA PHE A 7 11.69 2.06 14.25
C PHE A 7 13.14 2.02 14.74
N ARG A 8 13.35 2.47 15.94
CA ARG A 8 14.66 2.42 16.60
C ARG A 8 14.78 1.14 17.39
N ILE A 9 15.99 0.60 17.43
CA ILE A 9 16.33 -0.59 18.18
C ILE A 9 17.66 -0.35 18.92
N ASP A 10 17.78 -0.93 20.07
CA ASP A 10 18.96 -0.92 20.94
C ASP A 10 19.62 -2.32 21.04
N ARG A 11 19.11 -3.29 20.28
CA ARG A 11 19.64 -4.66 20.22
C ARG A 11 20.44 -4.88 18.95
N ASP A 12 21.64 -5.45 19.09
CA ASP A 12 22.44 -5.89 17.96
C ASP A 12 21.92 -7.24 17.45
N MET A 13 21.30 -7.20 16.28
CA MET A 13 20.78 -8.38 15.57
C MET A 13 20.87 -8.14 14.07
N THR A 14 21.22 -9.19 13.32
CA THR A 14 21.29 -9.08 11.86
C THR A 14 19.92 -8.74 11.25
N PRO A 15 19.88 -8.06 10.09
CA PRO A 15 18.62 -7.78 9.38
C PRO A 15 17.76 -9.03 9.15
N ARG A 16 18.40 -10.17 8.83
CA ARG A 16 17.70 -11.46 8.67
C ARG A 16 17.13 -11.96 10.00
N GLY A 17 17.85 -11.76 11.10
CA GLY A 17 17.39 -12.08 12.46
C GLY A 17 16.13 -11.29 12.79
N TRP A 18 16.15 -9.98 12.53
CA TRP A 18 14.98 -9.11 12.71
C TRP A 18 13.79 -9.52 11.86
N THR A 19 14.01 -9.85 10.58
CA THR A 19 12.92 -10.32 9.70
C THR A 19 12.24 -11.57 10.28
N ARG A 20 13.01 -12.52 10.80
CA ARG A 20 12.48 -13.75 11.41
C ARG A 20 11.75 -13.47 12.72
N ALA A 21 12.35 -12.67 13.61
CA ALA A 21 11.77 -12.31 14.89
C ALA A 21 10.43 -11.58 14.73
N LEU A 22 10.36 -10.59 13.84
CA LEU A 22 9.13 -9.85 13.56
C LEU A 22 8.04 -10.79 13.02
N ASN A 23 8.37 -11.63 12.05
CA ASN A 23 7.38 -12.56 11.48
C ASN A 23 6.90 -13.65 12.46
N ALA A 24 7.69 -13.94 13.50
CA ALA A 24 7.26 -14.87 14.55
C ALA A 24 6.19 -14.28 15.48
N HIS A 25 6.13 -12.95 15.60
CA HIS A 25 5.22 -12.25 16.51
C HIS A 25 4.05 -11.57 15.81
N LEU A 26 4.16 -11.31 14.51
CA LEU A 26 3.11 -10.65 13.74
C LEU A 26 1.95 -11.62 13.41
N PRO A 27 0.73 -11.10 13.30
CA PRO A 27 -0.40 -11.90 12.84
C PRO A 27 -0.18 -12.38 11.41
N LYS A 28 -0.82 -13.49 11.02
CA LYS A 28 -0.66 -14.12 9.69
C LYS A 28 -1.03 -13.21 8.51
N SER A 29 -1.80 -12.15 8.75
CA SER A 29 -2.18 -11.15 7.76
C SER A 29 -1.07 -10.13 7.44
N ILE A 30 0.01 -10.10 8.24
CA ILE A 30 1.13 -9.18 8.07
C ILE A 30 2.42 -9.98 7.93
N VAL A 31 3.20 -9.67 6.92
CA VAL A 31 4.52 -10.28 6.70
C VAL A 31 5.58 -9.24 6.42
N VAL A 32 6.69 -9.32 7.15
CA VAL A 32 7.89 -8.53 6.88
C VAL A 32 8.73 -9.25 5.84
N ARG A 33 8.93 -8.62 4.69
CA ARG A 33 9.71 -9.17 3.57
C ARG A 33 11.20 -8.99 3.78
N SER A 34 11.60 -7.83 4.31
CA SER A 34 12.99 -7.51 4.56
C SER A 34 13.13 -6.44 5.64
N VAL A 35 14.26 -6.44 6.31
CA VAL A 35 14.71 -5.38 7.22
C VAL A 35 16.06 -4.88 6.73
N ALA A 36 16.28 -3.58 6.83
CA ALA A 36 17.56 -2.95 6.52
C ALA A 36 17.94 -1.93 7.61
N LEU A 37 19.22 -1.82 7.89
CA LEU A 37 19.75 -0.73 8.71
C LEU A 37 19.78 0.54 7.87
N MET A 38 19.28 1.61 8.44
CA MET A 38 19.23 2.92 7.81
C MET A 38 19.90 3.96 8.69
N PRO A 39 20.43 5.05 8.12
CA PRO A 39 20.92 6.18 8.90
C PRO A 39 19.82 6.76 9.80
N ASP A 40 20.20 7.34 10.94
CA ASP A 40 19.28 7.95 11.91
C ASP A 40 18.42 9.08 11.32
N THR A 41 18.86 9.67 10.22
CA THR A 41 18.12 10.69 9.47
C THR A 41 16.97 10.11 8.64
N PHE A 42 16.94 8.79 8.43
CA PHE A 42 15.88 8.14 7.65
C PHE A 42 14.59 8.03 8.45
N HIS A 43 13.49 8.41 7.81
CA HIS A 43 12.15 8.23 8.35
C HIS A 43 11.22 7.73 7.26
N ALA A 44 10.62 6.56 7.45
CA ALA A 44 9.83 5.88 6.41
C ALA A 44 8.73 6.76 5.79
N ARG A 45 8.10 7.64 6.57
CA ARG A 45 7.07 8.57 6.10
C ARG A 45 7.67 9.82 5.45
N HIS A 46 8.64 10.46 6.11
CA HIS A 46 9.17 11.77 5.68
C HIS A 46 10.21 11.64 4.57
N SER A 47 10.92 10.51 4.49
CA SER A 47 11.89 10.24 3.42
C SER A 47 11.26 9.65 2.17
N ALA A 48 9.93 9.41 2.17
CA ALA A 48 9.22 8.89 1.01
C ALA A 48 9.16 9.96 -0.10
N LYS A 49 9.50 9.57 -1.32
CA LYS A 49 9.45 10.46 -2.51
C LYS A 49 8.08 10.47 -3.19
N GLY A 50 7.21 9.52 -2.87
CA GLY A 50 5.89 9.41 -3.45
C GLY A 50 5.11 8.23 -2.86
N LYS A 51 3.85 8.15 -3.22
CA LYS A 51 2.94 7.06 -2.85
C LYS A 51 2.20 6.60 -4.09
N LEU A 52 2.04 5.28 -4.24
CA LEU A 52 1.19 4.67 -5.25
C LEU A 52 -0.02 4.06 -4.57
N TYR A 53 -1.21 4.48 -4.99
CA TYR A 53 -2.47 3.88 -4.57
C TYR A 53 -3.05 3.08 -5.74
N GLU A 54 -3.48 1.86 -5.47
CA GLU A 54 -4.11 0.97 -6.44
C GLU A 54 -5.47 0.55 -5.91
N TYR A 55 -6.51 0.85 -6.68
CA TYR A 55 -7.87 0.37 -6.45
C TYR A 55 -8.20 -0.70 -7.48
N ARG A 56 -8.57 -1.88 -7.01
CA ARG A 56 -9.00 -2.98 -7.87
C ARG A 56 -10.50 -3.02 -7.92
N ILE A 57 -11.06 -2.73 -9.08
CA ILE A 57 -12.50 -2.76 -9.31
C ILE A 57 -12.83 -4.03 -10.10
N LEU A 58 -13.74 -4.82 -9.57
CA LEU A 58 -14.35 -5.94 -10.29
C LEU A 58 -15.72 -5.50 -10.80
N ASN A 59 -15.78 -5.19 -12.09
CA ASN A 59 -17.02 -4.75 -12.73
C ASN A 59 -17.67 -5.91 -13.49
N ARG A 60 -18.61 -6.56 -12.85
CA ARG A 60 -19.45 -7.61 -13.41
C ARG A 60 -20.65 -7.89 -12.51
N PRO A 61 -21.74 -8.51 -13.03
CA PRO A 61 -22.91 -8.85 -12.21
C PRO A 61 -22.62 -9.81 -11.06
N GLU A 62 -21.78 -10.83 -11.27
CA GLU A 62 -21.50 -11.86 -10.28
C GLU A 62 -20.49 -11.36 -9.23
N ARG A 63 -20.83 -11.59 -7.97
CA ARG A 63 -19.95 -11.27 -6.85
C ARG A 63 -18.64 -12.07 -6.89
N PRO A 64 -17.52 -11.51 -6.39
CA PRO A 64 -16.27 -12.27 -6.26
C PRO A 64 -16.42 -13.37 -5.20
N ALA A 65 -15.96 -14.57 -5.52
CA ALA A 65 -15.80 -15.66 -4.55
C ALA A 65 -14.39 -15.66 -3.95
N VAL A 66 -13.41 -15.47 -4.82
CA VAL A 66 -11.98 -15.31 -4.46
C VAL A 66 -11.64 -13.83 -4.51
N GLU A 67 -10.72 -13.37 -3.65
CA GLU A 67 -10.27 -11.98 -3.56
C GLU A 67 -11.35 -10.95 -3.18
N ARG A 68 -12.47 -11.39 -2.60
CA ARG A 68 -13.58 -10.51 -2.21
C ARG A 68 -13.16 -9.33 -1.31
N ASP A 69 -12.14 -9.55 -0.47
CA ASP A 69 -11.63 -8.55 0.47
C ASP A 69 -10.53 -7.66 -0.15
N TYR A 70 -10.18 -7.89 -1.43
CA TYR A 70 -9.11 -7.20 -2.15
C TYR A 70 -9.57 -6.49 -3.42
N CYS A 71 -10.88 -6.49 -3.70
CA CYS A 71 -11.47 -5.75 -4.81
C CYS A 71 -12.76 -5.06 -4.39
N TRP A 72 -13.04 -3.95 -5.04
CA TRP A 72 -14.33 -3.27 -4.94
C TRP A 72 -15.25 -3.82 -6.02
N HIS A 73 -16.28 -4.53 -5.59
CA HIS A 73 -17.25 -5.11 -6.52
C HIS A 73 -18.33 -4.09 -6.88
N ILE A 74 -18.47 -3.82 -8.16
CA ILE A 74 -19.50 -2.96 -8.73
C ILE A 74 -20.25 -3.79 -9.79
N HIS A 75 -21.54 -4.02 -9.55
CA HIS A 75 -22.37 -4.86 -10.43
C HIS A 75 -22.97 -4.08 -11.59
N GLN A 76 -23.17 -2.76 -11.46
CA GLN A 76 -23.60 -1.90 -12.56
C GLN A 76 -22.47 -1.74 -13.57
N PRO A 77 -22.79 -1.71 -14.89
CA PRO A 77 -21.79 -1.39 -15.90
C PRO A 77 -21.12 -0.03 -15.62
N LEU A 78 -19.82 0.00 -15.70
CA LEU A 78 -19.03 1.23 -15.60
C LEU A 78 -18.61 1.69 -17.02
N ASP A 79 -18.62 2.98 -17.22
CA ASP A 79 -18.04 3.60 -18.42
C ASP A 79 -16.56 3.88 -18.13
N ASP A 80 -15.70 2.94 -18.48
CA ASP A 80 -14.25 3.04 -18.31
C ASP A 80 -13.64 4.15 -19.17
N ALA A 81 -14.21 4.43 -20.32
CA ALA A 81 -13.77 5.53 -21.18
C ALA A 81 -14.05 6.89 -20.51
N ALA A 82 -15.24 7.10 -19.98
CA ALA A 82 -15.56 8.31 -19.21
C ALA A 82 -14.72 8.43 -17.93
N MET A 83 -14.47 7.32 -17.23
CA MET A 83 -13.60 7.29 -16.05
C MET A 83 -12.17 7.70 -16.41
N ASN A 84 -11.61 7.15 -17.48
CA ASN A 84 -10.28 7.53 -17.96
C ASN A 84 -10.21 9.01 -18.37
N GLN A 85 -11.23 9.51 -19.07
CA GLN A 85 -11.31 10.91 -19.45
C GLN A 85 -11.33 11.82 -18.21
N ALA A 86 -12.14 11.50 -17.22
CA ALA A 86 -12.18 12.24 -15.95
C ALA A 86 -10.83 12.16 -15.20
N GLY A 87 -10.16 11.01 -15.24
CA GLY A 87 -8.84 10.80 -14.64
C GLY A 87 -7.76 11.74 -15.20
N LEU A 88 -7.87 12.16 -16.45
CA LEU A 88 -6.92 13.10 -17.05
C LEU A 88 -6.89 14.46 -16.32
N ALA A 89 -8.00 14.87 -15.73
CA ALA A 89 -8.08 16.10 -14.94
C ALA A 89 -7.28 16.05 -13.63
N LEU A 90 -6.89 14.85 -13.17
CA LEU A 90 -6.11 14.65 -11.95
C LEU A 90 -4.59 14.60 -12.22
N ILE A 91 -4.20 14.62 -13.49
CA ILE A 91 -2.78 14.58 -13.87
C ILE A 91 -2.16 15.96 -13.64
N GLY A 92 -1.00 15.99 -12.98
CA GLY A 92 -0.26 17.23 -12.73
C GLY A 92 -0.18 17.57 -11.25
N SER A 93 0.03 18.85 -10.96
CA SER A 93 0.11 19.37 -9.59
C SER A 93 -1.19 20.08 -9.24
N HIS A 94 -1.91 19.54 -8.28
CA HIS A 94 -3.21 20.05 -7.82
C HIS A 94 -3.24 20.14 -6.30
N ASP A 95 -4.09 20.98 -5.78
CA ASP A 95 -4.42 21.00 -4.36
C ASP A 95 -5.53 19.97 -4.06
N PHE A 96 -5.15 18.89 -3.41
CA PHE A 96 -6.06 17.82 -2.99
C PHE A 96 -6.47 17.90 -1.52
N SER A 97 -6.28 19.03 -0.85
CA SER A 97 -6.58 19.19 0.59
C SER A 97 -8.03 18.85 0.96
N SER A 98 -8.96 19.04 0.02
CA SER A 98 -10.38 18.67 0.21
C SER A 98 -10.62 17.13 0.26
N PHE A 99 -9.61 16.33 -0.05
CA PHE A 99 -9.69 14.85 -0.02
C PHE A 99 -8.92 14.21 1.14
N GLN A 100 -8.48 15.01 2.11
CA GLN A 100 -7.75 14.53 3.30
C GLN A 100 -8.66 14.22 4.48
#